data_a4cb348bfc0857c0778e9d7ca0bf5c4e
#
_entry.id   a4cb348bfc0857c0778e9d7ca0bf5c4e
#
_cell.length_a   1.000
_cell.length_b   1.000
_cell.length_c   1.000
_cell.angle_alpha   90.00
_cell.angle_beta   90.00
_cell.angle_gamma   90.00
#
_symmetry.space_group_name_H-M   'P 1'
#
loop_
_entity.id
_entity.type
_entity.pdbx_description
1 polymer ?
#
loop_
_entity_poly.entity_id
_entity_poly.type
_entity_poly.pdbx_seq_one_letter_code
_entity_poly.pdbx_strand_id
1 'polypeptide(L)'
;FAVSIWNNSNIANTRMLGLCMMFYMLFGTMLIVTQLKNTVKNVAFIATMVSAISILACISLSIFDKIPFFDTWLGWAMIELIICIVLMVCIIISIRGATSIKRNLYIAGLVFLVSFSGDFIATALGLWDGGLISKFVFFAIFIMALVIVLLVIPSNINAAVRAKELEAEQQLLKQELQESRISIMLSQMKPHFIFNTLNTIYHLCDIDIEKAK
;
A
#
# COMPACT_ATOMS: atom_id res chain seq x y z
N PHE A 1 14.57 -30.89 37.85
CA PHE A 1 13.55 -29.81 37.87
C PHE A 1 14.04 -28.57 37.14
N ALA A 2 15.24 -28.04 37.41
CA ALA A 2 15.80 -26.86 36.73
C ALA A 2 16.01 -27.09 35.22
N VAL A 3 16.47 -28.29 34.81
CA VAL A 3 16.67 -28.63 33.38
C VAL A 3 15.33 -28.74 32.65
N SER A 4 14.24 -29.19 33.27
CA SER A 4 12.92 -29.25 32.65
C SER A 4 12.29 -27.85 32.46
N ILE A 5 12.52 -26.93 33.40
CA ILE A 5 12.06 -25.54 33.29
C ILE A 5 12.85 -24.80 32.19
N TRP A 6 14.16 -25.04 32.11
CA TRP A 6 15.01 -24.43 31.08
C TRP A 6 14.68 -24.93 29.66
N ASN A 7 14.37 -26.22 29.53
CA ASN A 7 13.93 -26.82 28.26
C ASN A 7 12.56 -26.29 27.84
N ASN A 8 11.62 -26.11 28.75
CA ASN A 8 10.30 -25.50 28.44
C ASN A 8 10.39 -24.03 28.05
N SER A 9 11.27 -23.23 28.66
CA SER A 9 11.47 -21.83 28.29
C SER A 9 12.09 -21.70 26.90
N ASN A 10 13.00 -22.57 26.51
CA ASN A 10 13.60 -22.60 25.19
C ASN A 10 12.59 -22.99 24.10
N ILE A 11 11.71 -23.95 24.36
CA ILE A 11 10.64 -24.35 23.44
C ILE A 11 9.62 -23.22 23.28
N ALA A 12 9.24 -22.53 24.34
CA ALA A 12 8.34 -21.38 24.27
C ALA A 12 8.97 -20.23 23.48
N ASN A 13 10.24 -19.94 23.68
CA ASN A 13 10.96 -18.89 22.96
C ASN A 13 11.10 -19.22 21.47
N THR A 14 11.36 -20.47 21.08
CA THR A 14 11.42 -20.90 19.68
C THR A 14 10.05 -20.82 18.98
N ARG A 15 8.98 -21.18 19.67
CA ARG A 15 7.60 -21.03 19.15
C ARG A 15 7.25 -19.58 18.93
N MET A 16 7.54 -18.69 19.90
CA MET A 16 7.30 -17.25 19.76
C MET A 16 8.11 -16.64 18.62
N LEU A 17 9.38 -17.02 18.47
CA LEU A 17 10.22 -16.54 17.38
C LEU A 17 9.67 -16.97 16.01
N GLY A 18 9.24 -18.22 15.87
CA GLY A 18 8.62 -18.75 14.65
C GLY A 18 7.34 -17.99 14.28
N LEU A 19 6.47 -17.74 15.25
CA LEU A 19 5.26 -16.94 15.05
C LEU A 19 5.58 -15.51 14.60
N CYS A 20 6.54 -14.87 15.26
CA CYS A 20 6.98 -13.53 14.84
C CYS A 20 7.48 -13.52 13.40
N MET A 21 8.27 -14.50 12.98
CA MET A 21 8.74 -14.61 11.59
C MET A 21 7.59 -14.81 10.58
N MET A 22 6.59 -15.63 10.92
CA MET A 22 5.41 -15.83 10.08
C MET A 22 4.64 -14.51 9.86
N PHE A 23 4.42 -13.74 10.94
CA PHE A 23 3.75 -12.43 10.83
C PHE A 23 4.59 -11.41 10.06
N TYR A 24 5.90 -11.40 10.22
CA TYR A 24 6.79 -10.53 9.45
C TYR A 24 6.72 -10.80 7.96
N MET A 25 6.70 -12.07 7.57
CA MET A 25 6.56 -12.44 6.17
C MET A 25 5.23 -11.98 5.60
N LEU A 26 4.13 -12.25 6.29
CA LEU A 26 2.80 -11.85 5.86
C LEU A 26 2.72 -10.33 5.69
N PHE A 27 3.22 -9.56 6.65
CA PHE A 27 3.20 -8.10 6.60
C PHE A 27 4.08 -7.56 5.48
N GLY A 28 5.30 -8.09 5.33
CA GLY A 28 6.22 -7.69 4.26
C GLY A 28 5.67 -7.98 2.86
N THR A 29 5.07 -9.15 2.66
CA THR A 29 4.45 -9.52 1.38
C THR A 29 3.22 -8.66 1.08
N MET A 30 2.36 -8.36 2.06
CA MET A 30 1.23 -7.45 1.92
C MET A 30 1.67 -6.05 1.51
N LEU A 31 2.71 -5.49 2.12
CA LEU A 31 3.27 -4.19 1.72
C LEU A 31 3.74 -4.20 0.26
N ILE A 32 4.44 -5.24 -0.17
CA ILE A 32 4.89 -5.38 -1.55
C ILE A 32 3.69 -5.41 -2.51
N VAL A 33 2.67 -6.21 -2.21
CA VAL A 33 1.48 -6.38 -3.06
C VAL A 33 0.72 -5.07 -3.27
N THR A 34 0.62 -4.21 -2.24
CA THR A 34 -0.06 -2.92 -2.36
C THR A 34 0.59 -2.00 -3.40
N GLN A 35 1.89 -2.17 -3.66
CA GLN A 35 2.66 -1.33 -4.57
C GLN A 35 2.80 -1.92 -5.98
N LEU A 36 2.41 -3.18 -6.18
CA LEU A 36 2.54 -3.86 -7.48
C LEU A 36 1.62 -3.28 -8.54
N LYS A 37 2.03 -3.42 -9.79
CA LYS A 37 1.25 -3.05 -10.96
C LYS A 37 -0.02 -3.92 -11.07
N ASN A 38 -1.12 -3.33 -11.49
CA ASN A 38 -2.44 -4.00 -11.55
C ASN A 38 -2.42 -5.34 -12.31
N THR A 39 -1.55 -5.48 -13.33
CA THR A 39 -1.42 -6.70 -14.13
C THR A 39 -0.99 -7.92 -13.32
N VAL A 40 -0.15 -7.75 -12.31
CA VAL A 40 0.39 -8.86 -11.47
C VAL A 40 -0.14 -8.80 -10.04
N LYS A 41 -0.86 -7.74 -9.68
CA LYS A 41 -1.36 -7.52 -8.32
C LYS A 41 -2.29 -8.63 -7.84
N ASN A 42 -3.18 -9.12 -8.72
CA ASN A 42 -4.11 -10.18 -8.37
C ASN A 42 -3.39 -11.51 -8.07
N VAL A 43 -2.36 -11.85 -8.87
CA VAL A 43 -1.55 -13.06 -8.65
C VAL A 43 -0.81 -12.96 -7.32
N ALA A 44 -0.17 -11.82 -7.06
CA ALA A 44 0.54 -11.58 -5.83
C ALA A 44 -0.40 -11.55 -4.60
N PHE A 45 -1.61 -11.01 -4.76
CA PHE A 45 -2.63 -11.02 -3.71
C PHE A 45 -3.10 -12.45 -3.38
N ILE A 46 -3.35 -13.28 -4.40
CA ILE A 46 -3.69 -14.69 -4.19
C ILE A 46 -2.55 -15.41 -3.47
N ALA A 47 -1.30 -15.18 -3.86
CA ALA A 47 -0.15 -15.76 -3.21
C ALA A 47 -0.07 -15.39 -1.72
N THR A 48 -0.31 -14.12 -1.36
CA THR A 48 -0.35 -13.68 0.05
C THR A 48 -1.53 -14.23 0.82
N MET A 49 -2.68 -14.46 0.19
CA MET A 49 -3.81 -15.13 0.82
C MET A 49 -3.50 -16.61 1.13
N VAL A 50 -2.80 -17.30 0.22
CA VAL A 50 -2.31 -18.66 0.48
C VAL A 50 -1.34 -18.69 1.65
N SER A 51 -0.42 -17.72 1.74
CA SER A 51 0.47 -17.55 2.90
C SER A 51 -0.32 -17.38 4.21
N ALA A 52 -1.31 -16.47 4.23
CA ALA A 52 -2.13 -16.25 5.42
C ALA A 52 -2.87 -17.53 5.86
N ILE A 53 -3.44 -18.28 4.91
CA ILE A 53 -4.13 -19.55 5.21
C ILE A 53 -3.15 -20.60 5.73
N SER A 54 -1.96 -20.70 5.15
CA SER A 54 -0.92 -21.64 5.59
C SER A 54 -0.44 -21.34 7.02
N ILE A 55 -0.30 -20.07 7.38
CA ILE A 55 0.03 -19.62 8.73
C ILE A 55 -1.07 -20.03 9.73
N LEU A 56 -2.34 -19.76 9.39
CA LEU A 56 -3.47 -20.14 10.23
C LEU A 56 -3.55 -21.65 10.43
N ALA A 57 -3.32 -22.44 9.38
CA ALA A 57 -3.27 -23.90 9.46
C ALA A 57 -2.13 -24.36 10.37
N CYS A 58 -0.93 -23.80 10.24
CA CYS A 58 0.22 -24.12 11.08
C CYS A 58 -0.05 -23.82 12.57
N ILE A 59 -0.64 -22.67 12.86
CA ILE A 59 -1.00 -22.27 14.23
C ILE A 59 -2.05 -23.23 14.80
N SER A 60 -3.11 -23.56 14.03
CA SER A 60 -4.16 -24.45 14.49
C SER A 60 -3.64 -25.86 14.79
N LEU A 61 -2.79 -26.42 13.92
CA LEU A 61 -2.17 -27.73 14.14
C LEU A 61 -1.26 -27.74 15.37
N SER A 62 -0.55 -26.64 15.62
CA SER A 62 0.30 -26.49 16.79
C SER A 62 -0.49 -26.38 18.11
N ILE A 63 -1.65 -25.70 18.11
CA ILE A 63 -2.52 -25.56 19.29
C ILE A 63 -3.14 -26.90 19.69
N PHE A 64 -3.53 -27.71 18.72
CA PHE A 64 -4.15 -29.01 18.97
C PHE A 64 -3.14 -30.11 19.33
N ASP A 65 -1.85 -29.76 19.45
CA ASP A 65 -0.73 -30.69 19.79
C ASP A 65 -0.70 -31.99 18.94
N LYS A 66 -1.32 -32.00 17.77
CA LYS A 66 -1.39 -33.16 16.87
C LYS A 66 -0.08 -33.44 16.17
N ILE A 67 0.72 -32.41 15.93
CA ILE A 67 2.00 -32.46 15.21
C ILE A 67 2.99 -31.55 15.94
N PRO A 68 4.25 -31.97 16.14
CA PRO A 68 5.29 -31.12 16.71
C PRO A 68 5.41 -29.81 15.91
N PHE A 69 5.56 -28.69 16.60
CA PHE A 69 5.68 -27.36 15.96
C PHE A 69 6.79 -27.30 14.89
N PHE A 70 7.86 -28.06 15.11
CA PHE A 70 8.99 -28.12 14.18
C PHE A 70 8.62 -28.74 12.82
N ASP A 71 7.78 -29.77 12.81
CA ASP A 71 7.35 -30.46 11.60
C ASP A 71 6.34 -29.60 10.82
N THR A 72 5.44 -28.91 11.52
CA THR A 72 4.51 -27.95 10.89
C THR A 72 5.25 -26.76 10.32
N TRP A 73 6.30 -26.29 11.00
CA TRP A 73 7.13 -25.16 10.56
C TRP A 73 7.87 -25.47 9.26
N LEU A 74 8.41 -26.67 9.10
CA LEU A 74 9.09 -27.08 7.87
C LEU A 74 8.10 -27.12 6.68
N GLY A 75 6.89 -27.66 6.88
CA GLY A 75 5.86 -27.69 5.85
C GLY A 75 5.42 -26.29 5.42
N TRP A 76 5.20 -25.39 6.39
CA TRP A 76 4.89 -23.98 6.12
C TRP A 76 6.00 -23.31 5.29
N ALA A 77 7.22 -23.51 5.68
CA ALA A 77 8.35 -22.86 5.06
C ALA A 77 8.60 -23.30 3.60
N MET A 78 8.27 -24.55 3.25
CA MET A 78 8.28 -24.98 1.83
C MET A 78 7.24 -24.26 1.00
N ILE A 79 6.05 -24.02 1.56
CA ILE A 79 4.99 -23.24 0.90
C ILE A 79 5.45 -21.79 0.72
N GLU A 80 6.02 -21.17 1.74
CA GLU A 80 6.52 -19.80 1.69
C GLU A 80 7.66 -19.61 0.68
N LEU A 81 8.53 -20.60 0.49
CA LEU A 81 9.57 -20.55 -0.53
C LEU A 81 8.96 -20.42 -1.93
N ILE A 82 7.90 -21.17 -2.22
CA ILE A 82 7.20 -21.10 -3.50
C ILE A 82 6.56 -19.71 -3.67
N ILE A 83 5.93 -19.20 -2.61
CA ILE A 83 5.32 -17.87 -2.61
C ILE A 83 6.38 -16.78 -2.84
N CYS A 84 7.53 -16.87 -2.20
CA CYS A 84 8.65 -15.95 -2.42
C CYS A 84 9.08 -15.92 -3.89
N ILE A 85 9.20 -17.08 -4.54
CA ILE A 85 9.56 -17.16 -5.96
C ILE A 85 8.49 -16.46 -6.82
N VAL A 86 7.21 -16.73 -6.58
CA VAL A 86 6.10 -16.07 -7.31
C VAL A 86 6.16 -14.55 -7.12
N LEU A 87 6.35 -14.08 -5.90
CA LEU A 87 6.45 -12.64 -5.62
C LEU A 87 7.68 -12.00 -6.26
N MET A 88 8.84 -12.68 -6.27
CA MET A 88 10.03 -12.19 -6.96
C MET A 88 9.75 -12.00 -8.47
N VAL A 89 9.11 -12.95 -9.12
CA VAL A 89 8.70 -12.83 -10.52
C VAL A 89 7.75 -11.65 -10.73
N CYS A 90 6.73 -11.49 -9.87
CA CYS A 90 5.80 -10.35 -9.92
C CYS A 90 6.51 -8.99 -9.78
N ILE A 91 7.50 -8.91 -8.89
CA ILE A 91 8.30 -7.69 -8.69
C ILE A 91 9.15 -7.42 -9.94
N ILE A 92 9.84 -8.42 -10.49
CA ILE A 92 10.68 -8.27 -11.69
C ILE A 92 9.86 -7.75 -12.88
N ILE A 93 8.64 -8.28 -13.06
CA ILE A 93 7.73 -7.79 -14.11
C ILE A 93 7.32 -6.34 -13.84
N SER A 94 7.10 -5.97 -12.57
CA SER A 94 6.65 -4.63 -12.17
C SER A 94 7.74 -3.57 -12.24
N ILE A 95 9.02 -3.95 -12.13
CA ILE A 95 10.17 -3.03 -12.24
C ILE A 95 10.21 -2.37 -13.63
N ARG A 96 9.80 -3.10 -14.69
CA ARG A 96 9.76 -2.56 -16.05
C ARG A 96 8.69 -1.48 -16.16
N GLY A 97 9.14 -0.21 -16.26
CA GLY A 97 8.26 0.96 -16.36
C GLY A 97 7.85 1.59 -15.02
N ALA A 98 8.49 1.18 -13.90
CA ALA A 98 8.30 1.82 -12.61
C ALA A 98 9.05 3.15 -12.51
N THR A 99 8.47 4.12 -11.80
CA THR A 99 9.17 5.36 -11.42
C THR A 99 10.37 5.04 -10.53
N SER A 100 11.36 5.94 -10.46
CA SER A 100 12.59 5.73 -9.67
C SER A 100 12.31 5.31 -8.22
N ILE A 101 11.31 5.93 -7.60
CA ILE A 101 10.92 5.64 -6.21
C ILE A 101 10.32 4.24 -6.08
N LYS A 102 9.38 3.87 -6.96
CA LYS A 102 8.79 2.53 -6.97
C LYS A 102 9.84 1.46 -7.29
N ARG A 103 10.78 1.77 -8.17
CA ARG A 103 11.90 0.86 -8.50
C ARG A 103 12.75 0.56 -7.29
N ASN A 104 13.10 1.58 -6.48
CA ASN A 104 13.88 1.39 -5.26
C ASN A 104 13.12 0.55 -4.22
N LEU A 105 11.81 0.75 -4.09
CA LEU A 105 10.97 -0.08 -3.24
C LEU A 105 10.92 -1.54 -3.71
N TYR A 106 10.81 -1.77 -5.02
CA TYR A 106 10.84 -3.12 -5.59
C TYR A 106 12.19 -3.81 -5.39
N ILE A 107 13.30 -3.09 -5.51
CA ILE A 107 14.64 -3.60 -5.22
C ILE A 107 14.74 -3.98 -3.74
N ALA A 108 14.28 -3.14 -2.83
CA ALA A 108 14.25 -3.45 -1.40
C ALA A 108 13.39 -4.69 -1.09
N GLY A 109 12.24 -4.83 -1.75
CA GLY A 109 11.39 -6.01 -1.66
C GLY A 109 12.07 -7.28 -2.19
N LEU A 110 12.82 -7.20 -3.29
CA LEU A 110 13.62 -8.32 -3.80
C LEU A 110 14.70 -8.72 -2.80
N VAL A 111 15.45 -7.76 -2.25
CA VAL A 111 16.48 -8.03 -1.24
C VAL A 111 15.86 -8.75 -0.02
N PHE A 112 14.69 -8.29 0.42
CA PHE A 112 13.96 -8.93 1.52
C PHE A 112 13.59 -10.38 1.21
N LEU A 113 12.99 -10.65 0.04
CA LEU A 113 12.57 -12.00 -0.37
C LEU A 113 13.76 -12.94 -0.58
N VAL A 114 14.85 -12.45 -1.17
CA VAL A 114 16.09 -13.22 -1.39
C VAL A 114 16.74 -13.56 -0.04
N SER A 115 16.82 -12.60 0.89
CA SER A 115 17.39 -12.83 2.22
C SER A 115 16.59 -13.86 2.98
N PHE A 116 15.26 -13.78 2.94
CA PHE A 116 14.37 -14.73 3.61
C PHE A 116 14.48 -16.14 3.01
N SER A 117 14.44 -16.27 1.68
CA SER A 117 14.59 -17.57 1.01
C SER A 117 15.98 -18.17 1.24
N GLY A 118 17.02 -17.34 1.28
CA GLY A 118 18.39 -17.79 1.58
C GLY A 118 18.53 -18.32 3.00
N ASP A 119 17.99 -17.62 3.98
CA ASP A 119 17.96 -18.07 5.36
C ASP A 119 17.23 -19.42 5.50
N PHE A 120 16.10 -19.54 4.81
CA PHE A 120 15.32 -20.76 4.84
C PHE A 120 16.07 -21.96 4.27
N ILE A 121 16.69 -21.78 3.09
CA ILE A 121 17.49 -22.84 2.43
C ILE A 121 18.68 -23.21 3.32
N ALA A 122 19.38 -22.24 3.89
CA ALA A 122 20.52 -22.48 4.77
C ALA A 122 20.14 -23.30 6.01
N THR A 123 18.95 -23.00 6.59
CA THR A 123 18.41 -23.77 7.73
C THR A 123 18.03 -25.20 7.33
N ALA A 124 17.36 -25.36 6.20
CA ALA A 124 16.95 -26.67 5.68
C ALA A 124 18.14 -27.58 5.38
N LEU A 125 19.26 -27.00 4.92
CA LEU A 125 20.51 -27.69 4.65
C LEU A 125 21.38 -27.96 5.91
N GLY A 126 20.95 -27.48 7.09
CA GLY A 126 21.70 -27.61 8.33
C GLY A 126 23.03 -26.86 8.34
N LEU A 127 23.20 -25.87 7.44
CA LEU A 127 24.44 -25.09 7.31
C LEU A 127 24.62 -24.06 8.44
N TRP A 128 23.59 -23.83 9.25
CA TRP A 128 23.56 -22.78 10.26
C TRP A 128 22.94 -23.25 11.57
N ASP A 129 23.62 -23.00 12.67
CA ASP A 129 23.04 -23.05 14.00
C ASP A 129 22.19 -21.78 14.18
N GLY A 130 20.90 -21.88 14.16
CA GLY A 130 19.82 -20.87 14.17
C GLY A 130 20.05 -19.41 14.65
N GLY A 131 21.22 -19.09 15.17
CA GLY A 131 21.52 -17.77 15.76
C GLY A 131 21.99 -16.69 14.78
N LEU A 132 22.59 -17.04 13.63
CA LEU A 132 23.06 -16.06 12.63
C LEU A 132 21.95 -15.66 11.63
N ILE A 133 21.02 -16.56 11.39
CA ILE A 133 19.91 -16.43 10.45
C ILE A 133 19.01 -15.23 10.80
N SER A 134 18.68 -15.11 12.09
CA SER A 134 17.85 -13.99 12.56
C SER A 134 18.48 -12.62 12.26
N LYS A 135 19.81 -12.53 12.15
CA LYS A 135 20.52 -11.27 11.92
C LYS A 135 20.37 -10.77 10.47
N PHE A 136 20.43 -11.65 9.48
CA PHE A 136 20.25 -11.24 8.07
C PHE A 136 18.81 -10.84 7.77
N VAL A 137 17.83 -11.57 8.29
CA VAL A 137 16.41 -11.20 8.15
C VAL A 137 16.13 -9.88 8.85
N PHE A 138 16.61 -9.68 10.09
CA PHE A 138 16.46 -8.41 10.79
C PHE A 138 17.12 -7.27 10.05
N PHE A 139 18.29 -7.47 9.46
CA PHE A 139 18.99 -6.45 8.69
C PHE A 139 18.23 -6.11 7.39
N ALA A 140 17.68 -7.09 6.69
CA ALA A 140 16.85 -6.90 5.51
C ALA A 140 15.54 -6.15 5.84
N ILE A 141 14.90 -6.48 6.97
CA ILE A 141 13.71 -5.77 7.47
C ILE A 141 14.05 -4.32 7.81
N PHE A 142 15.18 -4.10 8.49
CA PHE A 142 15.64 -2.74 8.82
C PHE A 142 15.89 -1.90 7.57
N ILE A 143 16.57 -2.45 6.55
CA ILE A 143 16.78 -1.76 5.28
C ILE A 143 15.44 -1.46 4.61
N MET A 144 14.50 -2.41 4.58
CA MET A 144 13.18 -2.21 3.99
C MET A 144 12.38 -1.12 4.71
N ALA A 145 12.40 -1.11 6.04
CA ALA A 145 11.79 -0.06 6.85
C ALA A 145 12.42 1.31 6.58
N LEU A 146 13.74 1.38 6.48
CA LEU A 146 14.48 2.61 6.17
C LEU A 146 14.11 3.15 4.79
N VAL A 147 14.01 2.30 3.77
CA VAL A 147 13.58 2.67 2.41
C VAL A 147 12.15 3.22 2.42
N ILE A 148 11.24 2.59 3.15
CA ILE A 148 9.86 3.06 3.27
C ILE A 148 9.81 4.45 3.92
N VAL A 149 10.49 4.62 5.06
CA VAL A 149 10.48 5.89 5.81
C VAL A 149 11.13 7.02 5.01
N LEU A 150 12.29 6.78 4.42
CA LEU A 150 13.08 7.85 3.77
C LEU A 150 12.62 8.17 2.34
N LEU A 151 12.06 7.22 1.60
CA LEU A 151 11.74 7.42 0.20
C LEU A 151 10.23 7.38 -0.10
N VAL A 152 9.50 6.45 0.50
CA VAL A 152 8.09 6.23 0.15
C VAL A 152 7.18 7.22 0.85
N ILE A 153 7.38 7.46 2.14
CA ILE A 153 6.52 8.37 2.91
C ILE A 153 6.61 9.81 2.38
N PRO A 154 7.80 10.43 2.23
CA PRO A 154 7.91 11.78 1.71
C PRO A 154 7.37 11.91 0.27
N SER A 155 7.59 10.89 -0.56
CA SER A 155 7.08 10.88 -1.93
C SER A 155 5.55 10.88 -1.99
N ASN A 156 4.89 10.09 -1.15
CA ASN A 156 3.44 10.05 -1.09
C ASN A 156 2.86 11.36 -0.54
N ILE A 157 3.49 11.97 0.46
CA ILE A 157 3.10 13.28 0.99
C ILE A 157 3.21 14.35 -0.11
N ASN A 158 4.34 14.43 -0.81
CA ASN A 158 4.54 15.39 -1.89
C ASN A 158 3.55 15.17 -3.07
N ALA A 159 3.22 13.91 -3.39
CA ALA A 159 2.22 13.61 -4.40
C ALA A 159 0.81 14.05 -3.97
N ALA A 160 0.45 13.85 -2.70
CA ALA A 160 -0.83 14.28 -2.16
C ALA A 160 -0.96 15.82 -2.09
N VAL A 161 0.12 16.51 -1.74
CA VAL A 161 0.17 17.99 -1.75
C VAL A 161 -0.04 18.51 -3.17
N ARG A 162 0.71 17.99 -4.16
CA ARG A 162 0.57 18.39 -5.56
C ARG A 162 -0.83 18.10 -6.12
N ALA A 163 -1.44 16.99 -5.74
CA ALA A 163 -2.80 16.67 -6.15
C ALA A 163 -3.81 17.71 -5.64
N LYS A 164 -3.67 18.15 -4.38
CA LYS A 164 -4.51 19.21 -3.80
C LYS A 164 -4.28 20.57 -4.48
N GLU A 165 -3.04 20.91 -4.80
CA GLU A 165 -2.71 22.14 -5.54
C GLU A 165 -3.37 22.16 -6.93
N LEU A 166 -3.30 21.02 -7.65
CA LEU A 166 -3.95 20.89 -8.95
C LEU A 166 -5.49 20.96 -8.87
N GLU A 167 -6.09 20.38 -7.84
CA GLU A 167 -7.54 20.49 -7.59
C GLU A 167 -7.96 21.94 -7.32
N ALA A 168 -7.17 22.67 -6.53
CA ALA A 168 -7.43 24.10 -6.25
C ALA A 168 -7.31 24.95 -7.53
N GLU A 169 -6.29 24.72 -8.34
CA GLU A 169 -6.11 25.40 -9.63
C GLU A 169 -7.28 25.10 -10.59
N GLN A 170 -7.72 23.85 -10.66
CA GLN A 170 -8.89 23.49 -11.48
C GLN A 170 -10.17 24.18 -11.01
N GLN A 171 -10.36 24.35 -9.70
CA GLN A 171 -11.52 25.05 -9.16
C GLN A 171 -11.47 26.54 -9.54
N LEU A 172 -10.30 27.17 -9.41
CA LEU A 172 -10.11 28.57 -9.81
C LEU A 172 -10.44 28.79 -11.30
N LEU A 173 -9.87 27.95 -12.17
CA LEU A 173 -10.13 28.01 -13.61
C LEU A 173 -11.62 27.81 -13.95
N LYS A 174 -12.32 26.95 -13.22
CA LYS A 174 -13.77 26.78 -13.39
C LYS A 174 -14.53 28.04 -13.01
N GLN A 175 -14.15 28.72 -11.94
CA GLN A 175 -14.76 29.99 -11.51
C GLN A 175 -14.51 31.07 -12.55
N GLU A 176 -13.29 31.25 -13.00
CA GLU A 176 -12.95 32.23 -14.07
C GLU A 176 -13.73 31.97 -15.36
N LEU A 177 -13.87 30.68 -15.74
CA LEU A 177 -14.67 30.31 -16.90
C LEU A 177 -16.16 30.66 -16.73
N GLN A 178 -16.71 30.47 -15.53
CA GLN A 178 -18.10 30.85 -15.24
C GLN A 178 -18.28 32.35 -15.26
N GLU A 179 -17.37 33.11 -14.66
CA GLU A 179 -17.41 34.58 -14.70
C GLU A 179 -17.30 35.12 -16.15
N SER A 180 -16.39 34.54 -16.95
CA SER A 180 -16.26 34.89 -18.36
C SER A 180 -17.55 34.58 -19.15
N ARG A 181 -18.19 33.43 -18.91
CA ARG A 181 -19.48 33.08 -19.54
C ARG A 181 -20.58 34.06 -19.17
N ILE A 182 -20.68 34.45 -17.90
CA ILE A 182 -21.66 35.45 -17.43
C ILE A 182 -21.38 36.79 -18.09
N SER A 183 -20.12 37.23 -18.14
CA SER A 183 -19.72 38.47 -18.80
C SER A 183 -20.09 38.48 -20.29
N ILE A 184 -19.85 37.38 -21.01
CA ILE A 184 -20.25 37.23 -22.43
C ILE A 184 -21.78 37.28 -22.56
N MET A 185 -22.52 36.59 -21.71
CA MET A 185 -23.99 36.63 -21.73
C MET A 185 -24.50 38.04 -21.50
N LEU A 186 -23.96 38.78 -20.54
CA LEU A 186 -24.31 40.16 -20.26
C LEU A 186 -23.98 41.10 -21.43
N SER A 187 -22.83 40.88 -22.10
CA SER A 187 -22.44 41.68 -23.26
C SER A 187 -23.31 41.42 -24.52
N GLN A 188 -23.85 40.17 -24.61
CA GLN A 188 -24.79 39.82 -25.72
C GLN A 188 -26.22 40.33 -25.47
N MET A 189 -26.57 40.64 -24.21
CA MET A 189 -27.84 41.34 -23.92
C MET A 189 -27.75 42.73 -24.52
N LYS A 190 -28.49 42.94 -25.64
CA LYS A 190 -28.48 44.23 -26.34
C LYS A 190 -28.75 45.35 -25.34
N PRO A 191 -27.84 46.33 -25.16
CA PRO A 191 -28.02 47.41 -24.18
C PRO A 191 -29.36 48.15 -24.37
N HIS A 192 -29.81 48.23 -25.60
CA HIS A 192 -31.10 48.83 -25.99
C HIS A 192 -32.31 48.08 -25.37
N PHE A 193 -32.25 46.75 -25.20
CA PHE A 193 -33.35 46.00 -24.57
C PHE A 193 -33.49 46.36 -23.09
N ILE A 194 -32.35 46.40 -22.37
CA ILE A 194 -32.33 46.78 -20.96
C ILE A 194 -32.81 48.19 -20.74
N PHE A 195 -32.34 49.12 -21.61
CA PHE A 195 -32.73 50.50 -21.56
C PHE A 195 -34.23 50.69 -21.84
N ASN A 196 -34.77 49.98 -22.83
CA ASN A 196 -36.20 50.01 -23.12
C ASN A 196 -37.04 49.42 -22.01
N THR A 197 -36.60 48.32 -21.39
CA THR A 197 -37.32 47.70 -20.27
C THR A 197 -37.31 48.61 -19.05
N LEU A 198 -36.18 49.25 -18.72
CA LEU A 198 -36.07 50.23 -17.64
C LEU A 198 -36.91 51.46 -17.89
N ASN A 199 -36.91 51.99 -19.11
CA ASN A 199 -37.78 53.12 -19.52
C ASN A 199 -39.27 52.76 -19.41
N THR A 200 -39.65 51.55 -19.82
CA THR A 200 -41.03 51.06 -19.68
C THR A 200 -41.44 51.01 -18.22
N ILE A 201 -40.59 50.48 -17.36
CA ILE A 201 -40.84 50.41 -15.91
C ILE A 201 -40.92 51.81 -15.32
N TYR A 202 -40.00 52.72 -15.70
CA TYR A 202 -40.04 54.11 -15.24
C TYR A 202 -41.34 54.82 -15.63
N HIS A 203 -41.79 54.67 -16.89
CA HIS A 203 -43.08 55.22 -17.33
C HIS A 203 -44.28 54.62 -16.64
N LEU A 204 -44.24 53.32 -16.34
CA LEU A 204 -45.32 52.67 -15.53
C LEU A 204 -45.34 53.18 -14.10
N CYS A 205 -44.20 53.48 -13.48
CA CYS A 205 -44.14 54.07 -12.17
C CYS A 205 -44.71 55.52 -12.12
N ASP A 206 -44.54 56.28 -13.21
CA ASP A 206 -45.06 57.62 -13.32
C ASP A 206 -46.61 57.68 -13.58
N ILE A 207 -47.16 56.65 -14.27
CA ILE A 207 -48.58 56.64 -14.66
C ILE A 207 -49.44 55.88 -13.67
N ASP A 208 -48.95 54.81 -13.07
CA ASP A 208 -49.75 53.95 -12.20
C ASP A 208 -48.84 53.11 -11.31
N ILE A 209 -48.66 53.51 -10.06
CA ILE A 209 -47.80 52.82 -9.05
C ILE A 209 -48.32 51.40 -8.78
N GLU A 210 -49.62 51.10 -8.94
CA GLU A 210 -50.17 49.77 -8.74
C GLU A 210 -49.81 48.78 -9.87
N LYS A 211 -49.58 49.23 -11.09
CA LYS A 211 -49.19 48.41 -12.23
C LYS A 211 -47.66 48.17 -12.33
N ALA A 212 -46.87 48.89 -11.54
CA ALA A 212 -45.41 48.73 -11.48
C ALA A 212 -44.96 47.72 -10.43
N LYS A 213 -45.85 47.21 -9.58
CA LYS A 213 -45.62 46.13 -8.67
C LYS A 213 -45.85 44.77 -9.35
#